data_18f17094eaf35125a330db3741385ec2
#
_entry.id   18f17094eaf35125a330db3741385ec2
#
_cell.length_a   1.000
_cell.length_b   1.000
_cell.length_c   1.000
_cell.angle_alpha   90.00
_cell.angle_beta   90.00
_cell.angle_gamma   90.00
#
_symmetry.space_group_name_H-M   'P 1'
#
loop_
_entity.id
_entity.type
_entity.pdbx_description
1 polymer ?
#
loop_
_entity_poly.entity_id
_entity_poly.type
_entity_poly.pdbx_seq_one_letter_code
_entity_poly.pdbx_strand_id
1 'polypeptide(L)'
;VSGLLLLASLLAAQSGTGSIDMTARVTPTGARPEPVREFTFYVLTKSYADIIKEVEGQDVLPTREEFIDKLPVSPELRKWMNAHNVMDLTSPDLDKVITADDIIEIPEFLDAYERSNSGGVTLGIPKPKYRESDRTANPEKYQKQKDEFYAATKSFIQAHPATVQGMEMELTGVNPNVQWEKLHVDHKKRIAQMAPDAAQVKYLAGKADTDLDGHAFVGGLPAGKYWISSLGMDASSGDRRLLWDVAVTVQAGHTSQLNLSNVNATDARALQP
;
A
#
# COMPACT_ATOMS: atom_id res chain seq x y z
N VAL A 1 9.68 -7.86 -76.51
CA VAL A 1 9.80 -6.91 -75.37
C VAL A 1 8.48 -6.96 -74.59
N SER A 2 8.44 -7.78 -73.51
CA SER A 2 7.25 -7.92 -72.70
C SER A 2 7.42 -7.04 -71.44
N GLY A 3 6.60 -6.01 -71.32
CA GLY A 3 6.52 -5.14 -70.17
C GLY A 3 5.65 -5.77 -69.12
N LEU A 4 6.25 -6.09 -67.95
CA LEU A 4 5.57 -6.57 -66.71
C LEU A 4 5.10 -5.34 -65.99
N LEU A 5 3.80 -5.05 -65.94
CA LEU A 5 3.19 -4.05 -65.10
C LEU A 5 3.03 -4.64 -63.67
N LEU A 6 3.88 -4.23 -62.73
CA LEU A 6 3.69 -4.46 -61.30
C LEU A 6 2.59 -3.52 -60.81
N LEU A 7 1.40 -4.05 -60.54
CA LEU A 7 0.38 -3.38 -59.73
C LEU A 7 0.82 -3.45 -58.24
N ALA A 8 1.40 -2.38 -57.74
CA ALA A 8 1.55 -2.16 -56.29
C ALA A 8 0.18 -1.74 -55.75
N SER A 9 -0.56 -2.67 -55.15
CA SER A 9 -1.74 -2.38 -54.35
C SER A 9 -1.29 -1.69 -53.05
N LEU A 10 -1.39 -0.35 -53.03
CA LEU A 10 -1.36 0.40 -51.78
C LEU A 10 -2.56 -0.05 -50.95
N LEU A 11 -2.34 -0.86 -49.90
CA LEU A 11 -3.27 -0.92 -48.78
C LEU A 11 -3.25 0.44 -48.08
N ALA A 12 -4.14 1.34 -48.53
CA ALA A 12 -4.49 2.50 -47.74
C ALA A 12 -5.12 1.96 -46.45
N ALA A 13 -4.40 2.04 -45.32
CA ALA A 13 -4.99 1.84 -44.01
C ALA A 13 -6.16 2.83 -43.91
N GLN A 14 -7.39 2.31 -44.00
CA GLN A 14 -8.59 3.12 -43.80
C GLN A 14 -8.53 3.69 -42.41
N SER A 15 -8.12 4.94 -42.25
CA SER A 15 -8.22 5.74 -41.08
C SER A 15 -9.69 6.11 -40.82
N GLY A 16 -10.54 5.11 -40.74
CA GLY A 16 -11.94 5.27 -40.40
C GLY A 16 -12.13 5.33 -38.89
N THR A 17 -13.09 6.16 -38.46
CA THR A 17 -13.52 6.19 -37.08
C THR A 17 -14.70 5.23 -36.86
N GLY A 18 -14.85 4.72 -35.65
CA GLY A 18 -16.01 3.99 -35.20
C GLY A 18 -16.61 4.63 -33.94
N SER A 19 -17.49 3.93 -33.30
CA SER A 19 -18.16 4.41 -32.11
C SER A 19 -18.34 3.30 -31.07
N ILE A 20 -18.62 3.70 -29.85
CA ILE A 20 -19.02 2.83 -28.75
C ILE A 20 -20.41 3.27 -28.30
N ASP A 21 -21.32 2.32 -28.20
CA ASP A 21 -22.65 2.47 -27.66
C ASP A 21 -22.72 1.60 -26.40
N MET A 22 -22.93 2.19 -25.23
CA MET A 22 -22.85 1.49 -23.96
C MET A 22 -24.08 1.67 -23.10
N THR A 23 -24.40 0.63 -22.33
CA THR A 23 -25.43 0.66 -21.29
C THR A 23 -24.80 0.22 -19.99
N ALA A 24 -25.00 0.99 -18.90
CA ALA A 24 -24.48 0.69 -17.57
C ALA A 24 -25.61 0.42 -16.57
N ARG A 25 -25.54 -0.73 -15.89
CA ARG A 25 -26.53 -1.14 -14.88
C ARG A 25 -25.86 -1.79 -13.69
N VAL A 26 -26.38 -1.49 -12.50
CA VAL A 26 -26.00 -2.13 -11.24
C VAL A 26 -27.18 -2.98 -10.76
N THR A 27 -26.91 -4.21 -10.38
CA THR A 27 -27.92 -5.11 -9.81
C THR A 27 -27.65 -5.28 -8.31
N PRO A 28 -28.44 -4.66 -7.42
CA PRO A 28 -28.36 -4.90 -5.99
C PRO A 28 -28.73 -6.35 -5.62
N THR A 29 -28.33 -6.79 -4.45
CA THR A 29 -28.67 -8.15 -3.99
C THR A 29 -30.20 -8.29 -3.82
N GLY A 30 -30.77 -9.29 -4.50
CA GLY A 30 -32.20 -9.57 -4.44
C GLY A 30 -33.11 -8.55 -5.16
N ALA A 31 -32.53 -7.62 -5.94
CA ALA A 31 -33.29 -6.59 -6.66
C ALA A 31 -33.12 -6.71 -8.19
N ARG A 32 -33.84 -5.86 -8.93
CA ARG A 32 -33.71 -5.75 -10.38
C ARG A 32 -32.54 -4.86 -10.77
N PRO A 33 -31.96 -5.03 -11.97
CA PRO A 33 -30.94 -4.12 -12.49
C PRO A 33 -31.45 -2.68 -12.56
N GLU A 34 -30.69 -1.76 -11.97
CA GLU A 34 -30.95 -0.32 -12.00
C GLU A 34 -29.96 0.39 -12.93
N PRO A 35 -30.42 1.38 -13.73
CA PRO A 35 -29.54 2.13 -14.60
C PRO A 35 -28.57 3.00 -13.77
N VAL A 36 -27.31 3.06 -14.21
CA VAL A 36 -26.32 4.01 -13.73
C VAL A 36 -26.58 5.34 -14.43
N ARG A 37 -27.10 6.33 -13.70
CA ARG A 37 -27.59 7.61 -14.25
C ARG A 37 -26.58 8.73 -14.01
N GLU A 38 -26.45 9.62 -15.00
CA GLU A 38 -25.66 10.86 -14.88
C GLU A 38 -24.22 10.58 -14.40
N PHE A 39 -23.66 9.47 -14.89
CA PHE A 39 -22.34 8.98 -14.49
C PHE A 39 -21.37 9.08 -15.67
N THR A 40 -20.21 9.68 -15.44
CA THR A 40 -19.20 9.86 -16.49
C THR A 40 -18.34 8.60 -16.67
N PHE A 41 -18.34 8.05 -17.88
CA PHE A 41 -17.38 7.04 -18.31
C PHE A 41 -16.31 7.65 -19.20
N TYR A 42 -15.08 7.18 -19.02
CA TYR A 42 -13.90 7.62 -19.76
C TYR A 42 -13.46 6.52 -20.73
N VAL A 43 -13.21 6.90 -21.97
CA VAL A 43 -12.63 6.00 -22.98
C VAL A 43 -11.13 6.22 -23.00
N LEU A 44 -10.38 5.22 -22.58
CA LEU A 44 -8.93 5.30 -22.44
C LEU A 44 -8.23 4.44 -23.49
N THR A 45 -7.04 4.86 -23.89
CA THR A 45 -6.15 4.08 -24.79
C THR A 45 -5.31 3.03 -24.04
N LYS A 46 -5.37 3.04 -22.69
CA LYS A 46 -4.68 2.11 -21.78
C LYS A 46 -5.60 1.77 -20.61
N SER A 47 -5.50 0.56 -20.05
CA SER A 47 -6.33 0.20 -18.88
C SER A 47 -6.03 1.09 -17.69
N TYR A 48 -7.04 1.43 -16.90
CA TYR A 48 -6.85 2.24 -15.70
C TYR A 48 -5.98 1.51 -14.67
N ALA A 49 -6.12 0.19 -14.58
CA ALA A 49 -5.27 -0.64 -13.73
C ALA A 49 -3.77 -0.53 -14.10
N ASP A 50 -3.45 -0.48 -15.41
CA ASP A 50 -2.06 -0.32 -15.85
C ASP A 50 -1.55 1.12 -15.70
N ILE A 51 -2.45 2.11 -15.75
CA ILE A 51 -2.13 3.51 -15.43
C ILE A 51 -1.79 3.66 -13.96
N ILE A 52 -2.55 3.03 -13.06
CA ILE A 52 -2.24 2.99 -11.62
C ILE A 52 -0.83 2.43 -11.40
N LYS A 53 -0.50 1.28 -11.98
CA LYS A 53 0.84 0.68 -11.87
C LYS A 53 1.95 1.60 -12.40
N GLU A 54 1.69 2.34 -13.50
CA GLU A 54 2.65 3.32 -14.02
C GLU A 54 2.90 4.46 -13.04
N VAL A 55 1.85 4.96 -12.41
CA VAL A 55 1.93 6.03 -11.41
C VAL A 55 2.63 5.52 -10.14
N GLU A 56 2.30 4.33 -9.67
CA GLU A 56 2.99 3.66 -8.55
C GLU A 56 4.49 3.49 -8.82
N GLY A 57 4.86 3.15 -10.05
CA GLY A 57 6.26 3.07 -10.46
C GLY A 57 7.02 4.40 -10.44
N GLN A 58 6.31 5.54 -10.43
CA GLN A 58 6.89 6.89 -10.32
C GLN A 58 6.97 7.39 -8.86
N ASP A 59 6.11 6.90 -7.97
CA ASP A 59 6.09 7.22 -6.53
C ASP A 59 6.42 5.95 -5.71
N VAL A 60 7.69 5.53 -5.79
CA VAL A 60 8.14 4.29 -5.16
C VAL A 60 8.28 4.47 -3.66
N LEU A 61 7.66 3.59 -2.89
CA LEU A 61 7.88 3.50 -1.45
C LEU A 61 9.30 2.95 -1.14
N PRO A 62 9.92 3.39 -0.05
CA PRO A 62 11.14 2.74 0.45
C PRO A 62 10.83 1.29 0.82
N THR A 63 11.80 0.42 0.67
CA THR A 63 11.71 -0.92 1.24
C THR A 63 11.64 -0.84 2.77
N ARG A 64 11.22 -1.92 3.41
CA ARG A 64 11.17 -2.00 4.86
C ARG A 64 12.55 -1.76 5.48
N GLU A 65 13.59 -2.35 4.90
CA GLU A 65 14.98 -2.21 5.32
C GLU A 65 15.45 -0.75 5.19
N GLU A 66 15.22 -0.11 4.05
CA GLU A 66 15.55 1.30 3.83
C GLU A 66 14.83 2.25 4.80
N PHE A 67 13.61 1.90 5.19
CA PHE A 67 12.86 2.66 6.19
C PHE A 67 13.46 2.48 7.59
N ILE A 68 13.73 1.23 8.00
CA ILE A 68 14.34 0.91 9.31
C ILE A 68 15.73 1.56 9.43
N ASP A 69 16.53 1.52 8.39
CA ASP A 69 17.88 2.11 8.40
C ASP A 69 17.91 3.62 8.66
N LYS A 70 16.80 4.31 8.36
CA LYS A 70 16.64 5.76 8.58
C LYS A 70 16.03 6.11 9.94
N LEU A 71 15.61 5.14 10.74
CA LEU A 71 15.00 5.40 12.03
C LEU A 71 16.01 6.04 13.01
N PRO A 72 15.58 7.00 13.83
CA PRO A 72 16.42 7.64 14.85
C PRO A 72 16.53 6.77 16.11
N VAL A 73 16.94 5.52 15.94
CA VAL A 73 17.14 4.52 17.01
C VAL A 73 18.55 3.93 16.91
N SER A 74 18.94 3.14 17.93
CA SER A 74 20.28 2.52 17.94
C SER A 74 20.53 1.62 16.72
N PRO A 75 21.78 1.45 16.28
CA PRO A 75 22.13 0.49 15.24
C PRO A 75 21.74 -0.95 15.61
N GLU A 76 21.83 -1.29 16.90
CA GLU A 76 21.48 -2.59 17.47
C GLU A 76 19.99 -2.86 17.27
N LEU A 77 19.11 -1.91 17.58
CA LEU A 77 17.66 -2.05 17.38
C LEU A 77 17.31 -2.20 15.90
N ARG A 78 17.89 -1.37 15.02
CA ARG A 78 17.67 -1.50 13.57
C ARG A 78 18.07 -2.88 13.05
N LYS A 79 19.23 -3.38 13.46
CA LYS A 79 19.71 -4.72 13.10
C LYS A 79 18.76 -5.81 13.60
N TRP A 80 18.32 -5.69 14.85
CA TRP A 80 17.39 -6.65 15.46
C TRP A 80 16.03 -6.66 14.73
N MET A 81 15.45 -5.50 14.44
CA MET A 81 14.19 -5.38 13.70
C MET A 81 14.29 -6.04 12.33
N ASN A 82 15.40 -5.84 11.60
CA ASN A 82 15.63 -6.47 10.31
C ASN A 82 15.78 -7.99 10.43
N ALA A 83 16.53 -8.47 11.42
CA ALA A 83 16.78 -9.91 11.62
C ALA A 83 15.51 -10.69 12.00
N HIS A 84 14.62 -10.08 12.81
CA HIS A 84 13.41 -10.74 13.31
C HIS A 84 12.15 -10.41 12.49
N ASN A 85 12.28 -9.58 11.45
CA ASN A 85 11.13 -9.10 10.64
C ASN A 85 10.02 -8.45 11.50
N VAL A 86 10.41 -7.73 12.57
CA VAL A 86 9.50 -7.02 13.47
C VAL A 86 9.43 -5.55 13.09
N MET A 87 8.22 -5.00 13.00
CA MET A 87 7.97 -3.58 12.78
C MET A 87 7.20 -2.97 13.95
N ASP A 88 6.30 -3.72 14.56
CA ASP A 88 5.52 -3.28 15.71
C ASP A 88 6.19 -3.74 17.00
N LEU A 89 6.88 -2.79 17.67
CA LEU A 89 7.51 -3.00 18.96
C LEU A 89 6.53 -2.97 20.13
N THR A 90 5.27 -2.61 19.90
CA THR A 90 4.22 -2.60 20.92
C THR A 90 3.28 -3.80 20.83
N SER A 91 3.62 -4.78 19.99
CA SER A 91 2.87 -6.02 19.89
C SER A 91 2.88 -6.79 21.21
N PRO A 92 1.72 -7.31 21.69
CA PRO A 92 1.66 -8.17 22.87
C PRO A 92 2.50 -9.46 22.75
N ASP A 93 2.89 -9.83 21.54
CA ASP A 93 3.70 -11.01 21.25
C ASP A 93 5.22 -10.71 21.23
N LEU A 94 5.63 -9.47 21.54
CA LEU A 94 7.05 -9.09 21.57
C LEU A 94 7.86 -9.96 22.54
N ASP A 95 7.29 -10.30 23.69
CA ASP A 95 7.91 -11.15 24.71
C ASP A 95 8.25 -12.57 24.23
N LYS A 96 7.58 -13.03 23.15
CA LYS A 96 7.84 -14.35 22.54
C LYS A 96 9.04 -14.35 21.57
N VAL A 97 9.45 -13.17 21.12
CA VAL A 97 10.50 -12.99 20.10
C VAL A 97 11.79 -12.46 20.72
N ILE A 98 11.67 -11.65 21.78
CA ILE A 98 12.81 -11.00 22.44
C ILE A 98 13.49 -11.94 23.43
N THR A 99 14.82 -11.96 23.44
CA THR A 99 15.62 -12.75 24.35
C THR A 99 16.24 -11.89 25.47
N ALA A 100 16.75 -12.53 26.53
CA ALA A 100 17.49 -11.82 27.57
C ALA A 100 18.76 -11.13 27.03
N ASP A 101 19.38 -11.70 25.99
CA ASP A 101 20.54 -11.09 25.32
C ASP A 101 20.13 -9.85 24.54
N ASP A 102 19.02 -9.89 23.80
CA ASP A 102 18.49 -8.72 23.10
C ASP A 102 18.19 -7.57 24.06
N ILE A 103 17.58 -7.86 25.21
CA ILE A 103 17.27 -6.84 26.23
C ILE A 103 18.54 -6.17 26.75
N ILE A 104 19.63 -6.92 26.93
CA ILE A 104 20.90 -6.38 27.42
C ILE A 104 21.67 -5.63 26.35
N GLU A 105 21.66 -6.12 25.12
CA GLU A 105 22.49 -5.60 24.02
C GLU A 105 21.86 -4.37 23.34
N ILE A 106 20.55 -4.26 23.36
CA ILE A 106 19.82 -3.18 22.68
C ILE A 106 19.43 -2.10 23.68
N PRO A 107 19.98 -0.88 23.56
CA PRO A 107 19.75 0.20 24.53
C PRO A 107 18.27 0.50 24.80
N GLU A 108 17.45 0.55 23.75
CA GLU A 108 16.01 0.82 23.86
C GLU A 108 15.27 -0.28 24.61
N PHE A 109 15.67 -1.53 24.44
CA PHE A 109 15.07 -2.65 25.15
C PHE A 109 15.48 -2.67 26.61
N LEU A 110 16.74 -2.38 26.92
CA LEU A 110 17.20 -2.29 28.31
C LEU A 110 16.48 -1.16 29.05
N ASP A 111 16.39 0.01 28.44
CA ASP A 111 15.68 1.16 29.00
C ASP A 111 14.19 0.87 29.21
N ALA A 112 13.52 0.23 28.25
CA ALA A 112 12.13 -0.19 28.37
C ALA A 112 11.94 -1.23 29.49
N TYR A 113 12.84 -2.20 29.59
CA TYR A 113 12.84 -3.20 30.66
C TYR A 113 13.01 -2.57 32.04
N GLU A 114 13.95 -1.64 32.20
CA GLU A 114 14.17 -0.92 33.46
C GLU A 114 12.93 -0.09 33.82
N ARG A 115 12.31 0.60 32.88
CA ARG A 115 11.11 1.41 33.15
C ARG A 115 9.91 0.56 33.54
N SER A 116 9.61 -0.50 32.79
CA SER A 116 8.46 -1.37 33.05
C SER A 116 8.57 -2.03 34.46
N ASN A 117 9.78 -2.24 34.91
CA ASN A 117 10.07 -2.86 36.21
C ASN A 117 10.43 -1.86 37.36
N SER A 118 10.34 -0.55 37.09
CA SER A 118 10.75 0.49 38.04
C SER A 118 9.96 0.49 39.37
N GLY A 119 8.68 0.03 39.35
CA GLY A 119 7.82 -0.10 40.51
C GLY A 119 8.00 -1.39 41.30
N GLY A 120 8.83 -2.32 40.85
CA GLY A 120 8.97 -3.67 41.42
C GLY A 120 9.92 -3.75 42.59
N VAL A 121 9.61 -3.07 43.70
CA VAL A 121 10.43 -3.07 44.92
C VAL A 121 10.59 -4.48 45.55
N THR A 122 9.70 -5.40 45.23
CA THR A 122 9.61 -6.74 45.85
C THR A 122 10.36 -7.84 45.11
N LEU A 123 10.82 -7.63 43.88
CA LEU A 123 11.36 -8.71 43.04
C LEU A 123 12.90 -8.87 43.07
N GLY A 124 13.63 -7.97 43.74
CA GLY A 124 15.10 -8.06 43.79
C GLY A 124 15.77 -7.82 42.44
N ILE A 125 15.13 -7.05 41.56
CA ILE A 125 15.65 -6.71 40.24
C ILE A 125 17.01 -6.02 40.36
N PRO A 126 18.04 -6.45 39.61
CA PRO A 126 19.34 -5.82 39.60
C PRO A 126 19.25 -4.34 39.25
N LYS A 127 20.01 -3.51 39.96
CA LYS A 127 20.10 -2.06 39.68
C LYS A 127 21.51 -1.69 39.26
N PRO A 128 21.68 -0.79 38.31
CA PRO A 128 23.00 -0.35 37.88
C PRO A 128 23.75 0.35 39.02
N LYS A 129 24.99 -0.05 39.24
CA LYS A 129 25.88 0.60 40.20
C LYS A 129 26.87 1.54 39.57
N TYR A 130 27.02 1.44 38.22
CA TYR A 130 27.83 2.36 37.44
C TYR A 130 27.17 3.72 37.28
N ARG A 131 27.99 4.76 37.11
CA ARG A 131 27.51 6.11 36.80
C ARG A 131 28.13 6.59 35.54
N GLU A 132 27.37 7.28 34.67
CA GLU A 132 27.88 7.81 33.42
C GLU A 132 29.08 8.76 33.61
N SER A 133 29.15 9.49 34.76
CA SER A 133 30.32 10.29 35.14
C SER A 133 31.60 9.47 35.28
N ASP A 134 31.52 8.19 35.65
CA ASP A 134 32.67 7.31 35.83
C ASP A 134 33.22 6.83 34.46
N ARG A 135 32.44 6.93 33.39
CA ARG A 135 32.85 6.52 32.05
C ARG A 135 34.14 7.20 31.58
N THR A 136 34.30 8.48 31.92
CA THR A 136 35.50 9.26 31.59
C THR A 136 36.49 9.32 32.74
N ALA A 137 35.96 9.42 34.00
CA ALA A 137 36.79 9.59 35.15
C ALA A 137 37.47 8.27 35.63
N ASN A 138 36.80 7.13 35.49
CA ASN A 138 37.30 5.81 35.87
C ASN A 138 36.74 4.72 34.95
N PRO A 139 37.23 4.62 33.69
CA PRO A 139 36.66 3.76 32.64
C PRO A 139 36.71 2.26 33.02
N GLU A 140 37.77 1.80 33.72
CA GLU A 140 37.86 0.40 34.13
C GLU A 140 36.78 0.03 35.14
N LYS A 141 36.58 0.88 36.18
CA LYS A 141 35.52 0.68 37.17
C LYS A 141 34.13 0.72 36.51
N TYR A 142 33.93 1.70 35.63
CA TYR A 142 32.67 1.83 34.88
C TYR A 142 32.36 0.56 34.12
N GLN A 143 33.31 0.07 33.31
CA GLN A 143 33.12 -1.12 32.51
C GLN A 143 32.86 -2.35 33.35
N LYS A 144 33.65 -2.57 34.38
CA LYS A 144 33.45 -3.70 35.32
C LYS A 144 32.04 -3.69 35.92
N GLN A 145 31.61 -2.55 36.45
CA GLN A 145 30.28 -2.44 37.09
C GLN A 145 29.13 -2.60 36.06
N LYS A 146 29.35 -2.14 34.84
CA LYS A 146 28.39 -2.33 33.75
C LYS A 146 28.27 -3.81 33.39
N ASP A 147 29.37 -4.50 33.21
CA ASP A 147 29.40 -5.93 32.90
C ASP A 147 28.75 -6.78 33.97
N GLU A 148 29.06 -6.46 35.26
CA GLU A 148 28.42 -7.10 36.42
C GLU A 148 26.90 -6.89 36.42
N PHE A 149 26.42 -5.67 36.10
CA PHE A 149 25.00 -5.37 36.04
C PHE A 149 24.33 -6.12 34.89
N TYR A 150 24.94 -6.16 33.71
CA TYR A 150 24.42 -6.86 32.55
C TYR A 150 24.30 -8.37 32.79
N ALA A 151 25.35 -8.98 33.37
CA ALA A 151 25.33 -10.40 33.74
C ALA A 151 24.25 -10.73 34.78
N ALA A 152 24.11 -9.87 35.78
CA ALA A 152 23.09 -10.05 36.83
C ALA A 152 21.66 -9.89 36.25
N THR A 153 21.43 -8.90 35.38
CA THR A 153 20.14 -8.66 34.76
C THR A 153 19.77 -9.80 33.79
N LYS A 154 20.72 -10.28 32.99
CA LYS A 154 20.50 -11.44 32.13
C LYS A 154 20.08 -12.68 32.93
N SER A 155 20.84 -13.00 33.99
CA SER A 155 20.53 -14.14 34.87
C SER A 155 19.16 -13.97 35.55
N PHE A 156 18.80 -12.75 35.91
CA PHE A 156 17.51 -12.44 36.53
C PHE A 156 16.36 -12.66 35.58
N ILE A 157 16.45 -12.16 34.34
CA ILE A 157 15.44 -12.35 33.27
C ILE A 157 15.24 -13.84 32.95
N GLN A 158 16.34 -14.60 32.89
CA GLN A 158 16.28 -16.05 32.65
C GLN A 158 15.57 -16.81 33.79
N ALA A 159 15.77 -16.36 35.03
CA ALA A 159 15.10 -16.95 36.19
C ALA A 159 13.63 -16.47 36.34
N HIS A 160 13.30 -15.28 35.81
CA HIS A 160 12.02 -14.62 35.98
C HIS A 160 11.48 -14.08 34.60
N PRO A 161 11.21 -14.92 33.62
CA PRO A 161 10.83 -14.48 32.25
C PRO A 161 9.56 -13.64 32.24
N ALA A 162 8.66 -13.79 33.19
CA ALA A 162 7.46 -12.96 33.30
C ALA A 162 7.76 -11.46 33.51
N THR A 163 8.99 -11.08 33.87
CA THR A 163 9.39 -9.67 34.07
C THR A 163 9.56 -8.92 32.72
N VAL A 164 9.58 -9.64 31.62
CA VAL A 164 9.62 -9.05 30.25
C VAL A 164 8.24 -8.59 29.81
N GLN A 165 7.17 -9.17 30.37
CA GLN A 165 5.80 -8.81 30.02
C GLN A 165 5.49 -7.35 30.42
N GLY A 166 4.83 -6.63 29.51
CA GLY A 166 4.51 -5.21 29.69
C GLY A 166 5.60 -4.25 29.23
N MET A 167 6.81 -4.75 28.91
CA MET A 167 7.90 -3.93 28.39
C MET A 167 7.54 -3.25 27.06
N GLU A 168 6.72 -3.87 26.24
CA GLU A 168 6.25 -3.35 24.96
C GLU A 168 5.53 -2.00 25.11
N MET A 169 4.89 -1.74 26.23
CA MET A 169 4.22 -0.46 26.49
C MET A 169 5.22 0.70 26.58
N GLU A 170 6.43 0.43 27.05
CA GLU A 170 7.50 1.41 27.19
C GLU A 170 8.23 1.72 25.87
N LEU A 171 7.98 0.91 24.80
CA LEU A 171 8.57 1.08 23.49
C LEU A 171 7.73 1.97 22.56
N THR A 172 6.59 2.47 23.01
CA THR A 172 5.70 3.33 22.20
C THR A 172 6.45 4.52 21.57
N GLY A 173 7.38 5.14 22.30
CA GLY A 173 8.14 6.30 21.82
C GLY A 173 9.11 6.00 20.67
N VAL A 174 9.52 4.74 20.52
CA VAL A 174 10.48 4.28 19.48
C VAL A 174 9.84 3.32 18.47
N ASN A 175 8.54 3.03 18.62
CA ASN A 175 7.81 2.14 17.73
C ASN A 175 7.59 2.77 16.35
N PRO A 176 8.17 2.23 15.26
CA PRO A 176 8.05 2.82 13.94
C PRO A 176 6.76 2.44 13.20
N ASN A 177 5.96 1.50 13.72
CA ASN A 177 4.82 0.91 13.01
C ASN A 177 3.81 1.97 12.56
N VAL A 178 3.47 2.94 13.41
CA VAL A 178 2.53 4.02 13.07
C VAL A 178 3.04 4.88 11.91
N GLN A 179 4.34 5.16 11.88
CA GLN A 179 4.95 5.94 10.80
C GLN A 179 5.00 5.13 9.49
N TRP A 180 5.28 3.83 9.60
CA TRP A 180 5.28 2.92 8.47
C TRP A 180 3.89 2.79 7.84
N GLU A 181 2.86 2.54 8.64
CA GLU A 181 1.48 2.47 8.17
C GLU A 181 1.01 3.80 7.56
N LYS A 182 1.33 4.91 8.20
CA LYS A 182 1.03 6.25 7.67
C LYS A 182 1.67 6.47 6.30
N LEU A 183 2.92 6.06 6.11
CA LEU A 183 3.63 6.16 4.84
C LEU A 183 2.86 5.43 3.72
N HIS A 184 2.38 4.21 4.00
CA HIS A 184 1.59 3.43 3.05
C HIS A 184 0.22 4.04 2.76
N VAL A 185 -0.47 4.52 3.79
CA VAL A 185 -1.77 5.20 3.62
C VAL A 185 -1.63 6.47 2.80
N ASP A 186 -0.62 7.28 3.08
CA ASP A 186 -0.38 8.52 2.34
C ASP A 186 0.02 8.25 0.89
N HIS A 187 0.82 7.21 0.64
CA HIS A 187 1.14 6.76 -0.71
C HIS A 187 -0.12 6.34 -1.48
N LYS A 188 -0.97 5.48 -0.92
CA LYS A 188 -2.24 5.09 -1.55
C LYS A 188 -3.10 6.30 -1.90
N LYS A 189 -3.19 7.30 -1.02
CA LYS A 189 -3.93 8.55 -1.28
C LYS A 189 -3.33 9.33 -2.44
N ARG A 190 -1.99 9.46 -2.51
CA ARG A 190 -1.32 10.16 -3.63
C ARG A 190 -1.60 9.45 -4.96
N ILE A 191 -1.46 8.12 -5.00
CA ILE A 191 -1.77 7.33 -6.21
C ILE A 191 -3.22 7.53 -6.63
N ALA A 192 -4.17 7.47 -5.68
CA ALA A 192 -5.59 7.68 -5.96
C ALA A 192 -5.90 9.08 -6.52
N GLN A 193 -5.10 10.09 -6.19
CA GLN A 193 -5.21 11.45 -6.75
C GLN A 193 -4.51 11.56 -8.12
N MET A 194 -3.33 10.99 -8.28
CA MET A 194 -2.51 11.14 -9.47
C MET A 194 -3.00 10.29 -10.65
N ALA A 195 -3.54 9.09 -10.39
CA ALA A 195 -3.92 8.16 -11.46
C ALA A 195 -5.07 8.68 -12.35
N PRO A 196 -6.16 9.28 -11.82
CA PRO A 196 -7.19 9.88 -12.65
C PRO A 196 -6.68 11.04 -13.51
N ASP A 197 -5.77 11.86 -12.98
CA ASP A 197 -5.15 12.96 -13.72
C ASP A 197 -4.28 12.44 -14.85
N ALA A 198 -3.43 11.43 -14.57
CA ALA A 198 -2.60 10.78 -15.57
C ALA A 198 -3.45 10.13 -16.67
N ALA A 199 -4.57 9.48 -16.29
CA ALA A 199 -5.50 8.89 -17.26
C ALA A 199 -6.09 9.93 -18.20
N GLN A 200 -6.56 11.06 -17.66
CA GLN A 200 -7.18 12.10 -18.45
C GLN A 200 -6.19 12.89 -19.31
N VAL A 201 -4.98 13.13 -18.81
CA VAL A 201 -3.98 13.93 -19.54
C VAL A 201 -3.28 13.10 -20.63
N LYS A 202 -2.95 11.83 -20.37
CA LYS A 202 -2.11 11.03 -21.27
C LYS A 202 -2.89 10.04 -22.14
N TYR A 203 -4.03 9.54 -21.65
CA TYR A 203 -4.67 8.36 -22.23
C TYR A 203 -6.13 8.56 -22.61
N LEU A 204 -6.71 9.75 -22.44
CA LEU A 204 -8.09 10.01 -22.76
C LEU A 204 -8.31 10.08 -24.28
N ALA A 205 -9.18 9.21 -24.80
CA ALA A 205 -9.67 9.25 -26.17
C ALA A 205 -11.07 9.87 -26.27
N GLY A 206 -11.88 9.81 -25.23
CA GLY A 206 -13.22 10.39 -25.17
C GLY A 206 -13.85 10.18 -23.80
N LYS A 207 -15.01 10.81 -23.60
CA LYS A 207 -15.84 10.60 -22.40
C LYS A 207 -17.31 10.78 -22.76
N ALA A 208 -18.19 10.14 -22.00
CA ALA A 208 -19.63 10.36 -22.12
C ALA A 208 -20.29 10.16 -20.75
N ASP A 209 -21.35 10.93 -20.53
CA ASP A 209 -22.22 10.79 -19.37
C ASP A 209 -23.40 9.88 -19.73
N THR A 210 -23.79 9.01 -18.83
CA THR A 210 -24.98 8.19 -18.99
C THR A 210 -26.25 9.02 -18.80
N ASP A 211 -27.26 8.72 -19.60
CA ASP A 211 -28.62 9.28 -19.46
C ASP A 211 -29.40 8.61 -18.30
N LEU A 212 -30.68 8.92 -18.19
CA LEU A 212 -31.58 8.39 -17.15
C LEU A 212 -31.85 6.88 -17.29
N ASP A 213 -31.61 6.30 -18.45
CA ASP A 213 -31.72 4.87 -18.73
C ASP A 213 -30.39 4.13 -18.58
N GLY A 214 -29.32 4.86 -18.25
CA GLY A 214 -27.96 4.35 -18.11
C GLY A 214 -27.24 4.14 -19.45
N HIS A 215 -27.69 4.82 -20.51
CA HIS A 215 -27.13 4.72 -21.86
C HIS A 215 -26.15 5.87 -22.13
N ALA A 216 -25.05 5.58 -22.84
CA ALA A 216 -24.10 6.58 -23.28
C ALA A 216 -23.47 6.20 -24.63
N PHE A 217 -23.07 7.22 -25.40
CA PHE A 217 -22.50 7.04 -26.72
C PHE A 217 -21.24 7.89 -26.91
N VAL A 218 -20.20 7.28 -27.49
CA VAL A 218 -18.95 7.96 -27.88
C VAL A 218 -18.62 7.65 -29.33
N GLY A 219 -18.65 8.68 -30.20
CA GLY A 219 -18.33 8.56 -31.60
C GLY A 219 -16.99 9.16 -31.96
N GLY A 220 -16.57 8.94 -33.19
CA GLY A 220 -15.36 9.55 -33.76
C GLY A 220 -14.04 8.94 -33.27
N LEU A 221 -14.08 7.73 -32.69
CA LEU A 221 -12.90 7.05 -32.19
C LEU A 221 -12.13 6.37 -33.34
N PRO A 222 -10.82 6.56 -33.48
CA PRO A 222 -10.01 5.76 -34.39
C PRO A 222 -10.19 4.25 -34.12
N ALA A 223 -10.07 3.42 -35.18
CA ALA A 223 -10.08 1.98 -34.98
C ALA A 223 -8.94 1.54 -34.07
N GLY A 224 -9.25 0.75 -33.03
CA GLY A 224 -8.27 0.37 -32.03
C GLY A 224 -8.87 -0.30 -30.79
N LYS A 225 -8.01 -0.62 -29.84
CA LYS A 225 -8.40 -1.16 -28.54
C LYS A 225 -8.46 -0.03 -27.52
N TYR A 226 -9.56 0.01 -26.77
CA TYR A 226 -9.83 1.01 -25.73
C TYR A 226 -10.29 0.32 -24.45
N TRP A 227 -10.37 1.10 -23.37
CA TRP A 227 -10.93 0.71 -22.09
C TRP A 227 -11.99 1.72 -21.66
N ILE A 228 -13.15 1.21 -21.24
CA ILE A 228 -14.18 2.03 -20.63
C ILE A 228 -13.96 1.99 -19.12
N SER A 229 -13.62 3.12 -18.55
CA SER A 229 -13.21 3.24 -17.16
C SER A 229 -14.06 4.24 -16.39
N SER A 230 -14.34 3.92 -15.12
CA SER A 230 -14.91 4.84 -14.15
C SER A 230 -13.85 5.66 -13.38
N LEU A 231 -12.56 5.52 -13.72
CA LEU A 231 -11.42 6.19 -13.06
C LEU A 231 -11.42 6.09 -11.52
N GLY A 232 -11.84 4.94 -10.99
CA GLY A 232 -11.92 4.73 -9.54
C GLY A 232 -13.16 5.33 -8.87
N MET A 233 -14.04 6.01 -9.62
CA MET A 233 -15.34 6.43 -9.11
C MET A 233 -16.30 5.26 -9.11
N ASP A 234 -16.97 5.00 -7.99
CA ASP A 234 -17.94 3.94 -7.88
C ASP A 234 -19.34 4.38 -8.25
N ALA A 235 -20.03 3.57 -9.06
CA ALA A 235 -21.47 3.68 -9.24
C ALA A 235 -22.14 2.79 -8.19
N SER A 236 -22.99 3.40 -7.38
CA SER A 236 -23.67 2.72 -6.26
C SER A 236 -25.16 2.54 -6.50
N SER A 237 -25.66 1.34 -6.18
CA SER A 237 -27.09 1.06 -6.08
C SER A 237 -27.32 -0.01 -5.01
N GLY A 238 -28.17 0.29 -4.03
CA GLY A 238 -28.43 -0.56 -2.88
C GLY A 238 -27.15 -0.90 -2.11
N ASP A 239 -26.86 -2.19 -2.01
CA ASP A 239 -25.67 -2.74 -1.34
C ASP A 239 -24.44 -2.85 -2.25
N ARG A 240 -24.51 -2.46 -3.52
CA ARG A 240 -23.42 -2.60 -4.50
C ARG A 240 -22.73 -1.28 -4.78
N ARG A 241 -21.41 -1.35 -4.93
CA ARG A 241 -20.55 -0.25 -5.38
C ARG A 241 -19.60 -0.80 -6.42
N LEU A 242 -19.78 -0.42 -7.68
CA LEU A 242 -19.10 -1.03 -8.81
C LEU A 242 -18.19 -0.04 -9.52
N LEU A 243 -17.01 -0.56 -9.88
CA LEU A 243 -16.00 0.13 -10.69
C LEU A 243 -15.84 -0.63 -12.00
N TRP A 244 -15.60 0.07 -13.11
CA TRP A 244 -15.32 -0.55 -14.39
C TRP A 244 -13.98 -0.10 -14.96
N ASP A 245 -13.32 -1.04 -15.61
CA ASP A 245 -12.15 -0.86 -16.47
C ASP A 245 -12.18 -1.96 -17.54
N VAL A 246 -13.10 -1.82 -18.51
CA VAL A 246 -13.50 -2.88 -19.44
C VAL A 246 -12.94 -2.61 -20.83
N ALA A 247 -12.21 -3.58 -21.37
CA ALA A 247 -11.66 -3.50 -22.72
C ALA A 247 -12.74 -3.58 -23.79
N VAL A 248 -12.62 -2.76 -24.82
CA VAL A 248 -13.50 -2.75 -26.00
C VAL A 248 -12.66 -2.51 -27.26
N THR A 249 -13.04 -3.14 -28.38
CA THR A 249 -12.40 -2.92 -29.68
C THR A 249 -13.31 -2.11 -30.58
N VAL A 250 -12.80 -1.00 -31.08
CA VAL A 250 -13.50 -0.15 -32.07
C VAL A 250 -13.03 -0.50 -33.48
N GLN A 251 -13.96 -0.74 -34.40
CA GLN A 251 -13.69 -0.97 -35.81
C GLN A 251 -14.19 0.22 -36.63
N ALA A 252 -13.45 0.55 -37.67
CA ALA A 252 -13.83 1.64 -38.58
C ALA A 252 -15.22 1.41 -39.19
N GLY A 253 -16.06 2.44 -39.14
CA GLY A 253 -17.43 2.40 -39.68
C GLY A 253 -18.43 1.57 -38.87
N HIS A 254 -18.04 1.06 -37.70
CA HIS A 254 -18.91 0.22 -36.91
C HIS A 254 -19.14 0.82 -35.50
N THR A 255 -20.29 0.47 -34.93
CA THR A 255 -20.62 0.79 -33.53
C THR A 255 -20.42 -0.48 -32.65
N SER A 256 -19.50 -0.42 -31.71
CA SER A 256 -19.26 -1.48 -30.75
C SER A 256 -20.26 -1.36 -29.60
N GLN A 257 -21.03 -2.42 -29.34
CA GLN A 257 -22.00 -2.48 -28.24
C GLN A 257 -21.31 -2.98 -26.97
N LEU A 258 -21.53 -2.29 -25.84
CA LEU A 258 -20.94 -2.65 -24.54
C LEU A 258 -21.98 -2.57 -23.43
N ASN A 259 -22.14 -3.67 -22.69
CA ASN A 259 -22.97 -3.71 -21.49
C ASN A 259 -22.08 -3.75 -20.24
N LEU A 260 -22.12 -2.69 -19.46
CA LEU A 260 -21.47 -2.57 -18.16
C LEU A 260 -22.43 -3.06 -17.08
N SER A 261 -22.01 -4.05 -16.30
CA SER A 261 -22.84 -4.70 -15.29
C SER A 261 -22.01 -5.26 -14.16
N ASN A 262 -22.64 -5.88 -13.16
CA ASN A 262 -21.92 -6.58 -12.08
C ASN A 262 -20.97 -7.69 -12.58
N VAL A 263 -21.21 -8.23 -13.78
CA VAL A 263 -20.41 -9.35 -14.32
C VAL A 263 -19.00 -8.91 -14.73
N ASN A 264 -18.87 -7.70 -15.25
CA ASN A 264 -17.59 -7.15 -15.73
C ASN A 264 -17.10 -5.94 -14.93
N ALA A 265 -17.66 -5.76 -13.72
CA ALA A 265 -17.25 -4.76 -12.76
C ALA A 265 -16.38 -5.36 -11.65
N THR A 266 -15.64 -4.50 -10.97
CA THR A 266 -15.02 -4.80 -9.69
C THR A 266 -15.84 -4.19 -8.56
N ASP A 267 -16.13 -4.94 -7.49
CA ASP A 267 -16.79 -4.38 -6.31
C ASP A 267 -15.78 -3.48 -5.55
N ALA A 268 -16.11 -2.21 -5.40
CA ALA A 268 -15.24 -1.23 -4.75
C ALA A 268 -14.93 -1.62 -3.29
N ARG A 269 -15.79 -2.38 -2.62
CA ARG A 269 -15.56 -2.87 -1.26
C ARG A 269 -14.50 -3.97 -1.20
N ALA A 270 -14.33 -4.74 -2.27
CA ALA A 270 -13.28 -5.75 -2.36
C ALA A 270 -11.87 -5.13 -2.52
N LEU A 271 -11.78 -3.84 -2.82
CA LEU A 271 -10.53 -3.08 -2.94
C LEU A 271 -10.19 -2.28 -1.68
N GLN A 272 -11.09 -2.26 -0.68
CA GLN A 272 -10.78 -1.66 0.63
C GLN A 272 -10.01 -2.68 1.47
N PRO A 273 -8.85 -2.29 2.06
CA PRO A 273 -8.05 -3.16 2.91
C PRO A 273 -8.74 -3.51 4.20
#